data_19488be65bdd76cd398e049e1014abac
#
_entry.id   19488be65bdd76cd398e049e1014abac
#
_cell.length_a   1.000
_cell.length_b   1.000
_cell.length_c   1.000
_cell.angle_alpha   90.00
_cell.angle_beta   90.00
_cell.angle_gamma   90.00
#
_symmetry.space_group_name_H-M   'P 1'
#
loop_
_entity.id
_entity.type
_entity.pdbx_description
1 polymer ?
#
loop_
_entity_poly.entity_id
_entity_poly.type
_entity_poly.pdbx_seq_one_letter_code
_entity_poly.pdbx_strand_id
1 'polypeptide(L)'
;MGRIDQFLLVQWLAPLSSEAPELIVATIFAWRLHAADGLGMLLSAKVNQWTLLVGSLWVAYSLGGGGGAPLPLDDRQTEEFLLTSAQALLAFAVLADRRFGLWEAAAIFGLFIVQFPFPTTDVRLVFSAVYIVVALGLLVHRRRYLPGIIASIGRWERPADANPVPGAIVDP
;
A
#
# COMPACT_ATOMS: atom_id res chain seq x y z
N MET A 1 -5.20 -26.75 26.13
CA MET A 1 -5.40 -26.23 24.77
C MET A 1 -5.36 -24.71 24.85
N GLY A 2 -4.27 -24.08 24.41
CA GLY A 2 -4.13 -22.63 24.46
C GLY A 2 -5.21 -21.99 23.57
N ARG A 3 -6.00 -21.09 24.12
CA ARG A 3 -6.86 -20.20 23.34
C ARG A 3 -5.95 -19.35 22.48
N ILE A 4 -5.90 -19.63 21.19
CA ILE A 4 -5.31 -18.70 20.24
C ILE A 4 -6.17 -17.44 20.32
N ASP A 5 -5.54 -16.32 20.61
CA ASP A 5 -6.24 -15.04 20.74
C ASP A 5 -6.94 -14.76 19.40
N GLN A 6 -8.26 -14.62 19.41
CA GLN A 6 -9.07 -14.35 18.21
C GLN A 6 -8.55 -13.12 17.48
N PHE A 7 -7.98 -12.18 18.23
CA PHE A 7 -7.37 -10.98 17.70
C PHE A 7 -6.14 -11.29 16.83
N LEU A 8 -5.25 -12.18 17.26
CA LEU A 8 -4.09 -12.60 16.47
C LEU A 8 -4.51 -13.31 15.18
N LEU A 9 -5.58 -14.09 15.21
CA LEU A 9 -6.13 -14.75 14.04
C LEU A 9 -6.63 -13.72 13.01
N VAL A 10 -7.40 -12.74 13.44
CA VAL A 10 -7.95 -11.71 12.55
C VAL A 10 -6.85 -10.77 12.04
N GLN A 11 -5.93 -10.38 12.91
CA GLN A 11 -4.87 -9.43 12.56
C GLN A 11 -3.81 -10.03 11.63
N TRP A 12 -3.58 -11.34 11.71
CA TRP A 12 -2.48 -12.00 11.01
C TRP A 12 -2.93 -12.99 9.95
N LEU A 13 -3.79 -13.93 10.33
CA LEU A 13 -4.17 -15.01 9.43
C LEU A 13 -5.06 -14.51 8.30
N ALA A 14 -6.00 -13.61 8.58
CA ALA A 14 -6.89 -13.09 7.57
C ALA A 14 -6.15 -12.26 6.50
N PRO A 15 -5.29 -11.25 6.84
CA PRO A 15 -4.50 -10.53 5.86
C PRO A 15 -3.53 -11.41 5.09
N LEU A 16 -2.82 -12.33 5.77
CA LEU A 16 -1.93 -13.26 5.09
C LEU A 16 -2.66 -14.13 4.09
N SER A 17 -3.85 -14.62 4.43
CA SER A 17 -4.63 -15.47 3.53
C SER A 17 -5.21 -14.69 2.34
N SER A 18 -5.65 -13.45 2.57
CA SER A 18 -6.25 -12.61 1.52
C SER A 18 -5.20 -12.00 0.58
N GLU A 19 -4.01 -11.68 1.09
CA GLU A 19 -2.94 -11.05 0.31
C GLU A 19 -1.89 -12.08 -0.21
N ALA A 20 -2.01 -13.35 0.19
CA ALA A 20 -1.08 -14.39 -0.25
C ALA A 20 -0.98 -14.55 -1.78
N PRO A 21 -2.08 -14.51 -2.55
CA PRO A 21 -2.00 -14.62 -4.02
C PRO A 21 -1.16 -13.51 -4.63
N GLU A 22 -1.37 -12.25 -4.22
CA GLU A 22 -0.63 -11.10 -4.71
C GLU A 22 0.86 -11.21 -4.34
N LEU A 23 1.16 -11.62 -3.12
CA LEU A 23 2.52 -11.78 -2.66
C LEU A 23 3.27 -12.89 -3.43
N ILE A 24 2.59 -14.02 -3.70
CA ILE A 24 3.15 -15.12 -4.48
C ILE A 24 3.45 -14.67 -5.90
N VAL A 25 2.48 -14.03 -6.56
CA VAL A 25 2.64 -13.58 -7.94
C VAL A 25 3.74 -12.51 -8.04
N ALA A 26 3.76 -11.53 -7.13
CA ALA A 26 4.81 -10.51 -7.09
C ALA A 26 6.20 -11.12 -6.88
N THR A 27 6.31 -12.14 -6.01
CA THR A 27 7.56 -12.87 -5.79
C THR A 27 8.02 -13.61 -7.05
N ILE A 28 7.09 -14.24 -7.78
CA ILE A 28 7.40 -14.90 -9.05
C ILE A 28 7.90 -13.89 -10.09
N PHE A 29 7.27 -12.72 -10.22
CA PHE A 29 7.74 -11.64 -11.09
C PHE A 29 9.14 -11.14 -10.72
N ALA A 30 9.36 -10.90 -9.42
CA ALA A 30 10.67 -10.47 -8.94
C ALA A 30 11.75 -11.51 -9.25
N TRP A 31 11.44 -12.81 -9.07
CA TRP A 31 12.36 -13.89 -9.36
C TRP A 31 12.69 -14.04 -10.86
N ARG A 32 11.71 -13.73 -11.72
CA ARG A 32 11.88 -13.74 -13.17
C ARG A 32 12.49 -12.45 -13.72
N LEU A 33 13.08 -11.59 -12.88
CA LEU A 33 13.68 -10.31 -13.23
C LEU A 33 12.68 -9.26 -13.77
N HIS A 34 11.40 -9.44 -13.48
CA HIS A 34 10.33 -8.49 -13.79
C HIS A 34 9.87 -7.77 -12.51
N ALA A 35 10.82 -7.29 -11.72
CA ALA A 35 10.56 -6.68 -10.41
C ALA A 35 9.66 -5.45 -10.49
N ALA A 36 9.75 -4.66 -11.58
CA ALA A 36 8.89 -3.49 -11.80
C ALA A 36 7.41 -3.88 -11.96
N ASP A 37 7.13 -4.98 -12.66
CA ASP A 37 5.76 -5.48 -12.85
C ASP A 37 5.19 -6.01 -11.54
N GLY A 38 6.01 -6.76 -10.77
CA GLY A 38 5.63 -7.24 -9.45
C GLY A 38 5.32 -6.11 -8.47
N LEU A 39 6.16 -5.06 -8.44
CA LEU A 39 5.95 -3.88 -7.62
C LEU A 39 4.70 -3.11 -8.08
N GLY A 40 4.50 -2.95 -9.39
CA GLY A 40 3.31 -2.31 -9.96
C GLY A 40 2.02 -3.02 -9.56
N MET A 41 2.02 -4.36 -9.55
CA MET A 41 0.89 -5.17 -9.12
C MET A 41 0.59 -4.97 -7.63
N LEU A 42 1.60 -5.00 -6.75
CA LEU A 42 1.43 -4.76 -5.32
C LEU A 42 0.90 -3.35 -5.03
N LEU A 43 1.40 -2.34 -5.73
CA LEU A 43 0.92 -0.96 -5.60
C LEU A 43 -0.54 -0.84 -6.08
N SER A 44 -0.89 -1.47 -7.19
CA SER A 44 -2.27 -1.49 -7.70
C SER A 44 -3.22 -2.15 -6.70
N ALA A 45 -2.84 -3.28 -6.12
CA ALA A 45 -3.61 -3.96 -5.07
C ALA A 45 -3.83 -3.04 -3.86
N LYS A 46 -2.78 -2.34 -3.39
CA LYS A 46 -2.88 -1.39 -2.27
C LYS A 46 -3.76 -0.19 -2.58
N VAL A 47 -3.64 0.41 -3.77
CA VAL A 47 -4.53 1.50 -4.20
C VAL A 47 -5.97 1.03 -4.22
N ASN A 48 -6.26 -0.15 -4.79
CA ASN A 48 -7.60 -0.72 -4.79
C ASN A 48 -8.14 -0.94 -3.36
N GLN A 49 -7.34 -1.50 -2.48
CA GLN A 49 -7.69 -1.75 -1.08
C GLN A 49 -8.04 -0.46 -0.34
N TRP A 50 -7.25 0.61 -0.51
CA TRP A 50 -7.48 1.89 0.17
C TRP A 50 -8.61 2.72 -0.46
N THR A 51 -8.75 2.72 -1.77
CA THR A 51 -9.77 3.52 -2.46
C THR A 51 -11.12 2.83 -2.50
N LEU A 52 -11.20 1.61 -2.99
CA LEU A 52 -12.48 0.92 -3.11
C LEU A 52 -12.93 0.28 -1.80
N LEU A 53 -12.07 -0.46 -1.12
CA LEU A 53 -12.48 -1.15 0.10
C LEU A 53 -12.67 -0.17 1.26
N VAL A 54 -11.62 0.55 1.65
CA VAL A 54 -11.67 1.46 2.80
C VAL A 54 -12.57 2.67 2.49
N GLY A 55 -12.44 3.26 1.29
CA GLY A 55 -13.26 4.39 0.87
C GLY A 55 -14.76 4.09 0.79
N SER A 56 -15.14 2.85 0.48
CA SER A 56 -16.55 2.45 0.43
C SER A 56 -17.17 2.14 1.81
N LEU A 57 -16.35 1.94 2.85
CA LEU A 57 -16.85 1.63 4.20
C LEU A 57 -17.83 2.68 4.73
N TRP A 58 -17.48 3.96 4.57
CA TRP A 58 -18.35 5.04 5.01
C TRP A 58 -19.68 5.08 4.24
N VAL A 59 -19.62 4.83 2.93
CA VAL A 59 -20.81 4.76 2.07
C VAL A 59 -21.71 3.60 2.51
N ALA A 60 -21.12 2.42 2.69
CA ALA A 60 -21.85 1.23 3.14
C ALA A 60 -22.47 1.44 4.54
N TYR A 61 -21.72 2.05 5.46
CA TYR A 61 -22.22 2.41 6.79
C TYR A 61 -23.39 3.40 6.74
N SER A 62 -23.26 4.44 5.93
CA SER A 62 -24.31 5.46 5.77
C SER A 62 -25.59 4.86 5.19
N LEU A 63 -25.48 3.99 4.18
CA LEU A 63 -26.63 3.30 3.58
C LEU A 63 -27.22 2.22 4.51
N GLY A 64 -26.39 1.62 5.36
CA GLY A 64 -26.82 0.61 6.35
C GLY A 64 -27.55 1.18 7.59
N GLY A 65 -27.84 2.49 7.62
CA GLY A 65 -28.55 3.13 8.73
C GLY A 65 -27.72 4.13 9.54
N GLY A 66 -26.44 4.32 9.20
CA GLY A 66 -25.56 5.29 9.88
C GLY A 66 -25.88 6.76 9.58
N GLY A 67 -26.75 7.04 8.60
CA GLY A 67 -27.32 8.37 8.35
C GLY A 67 -26.30 9.48 8.07
N GLY A 68 -25.09 9.16 7.55
CA GLY A 68 -24.03 10.13 7.32
C GLY A 68 -23.19 10.47 8.57
N ALA A 69 -23.40 9.76 9.68
CA ALA A 69 -22.56 9.89 10.88
C ALA A 69 -21.13 9.38 10.61
N PRO A 70 -20.13 9.86 11.37
CA PRO A 70 -18.78 9.29 11.34
C PRO A 70 -18.80 7.80 11.65
N LEU A 71 -17.89 7.03 11.05
CA LEU A 71 -17.66 5.63 11.41
C LEU A 71 -17.29 5.55 12.90
N PRO A 72 -17.97 4.69 13.69
CA PRO A 72 -17.67 4.50 15.10
C PRO A 72 -16.38 3.66 15.24
N LEU A 73 -15.23 4.30 15.07
CA LEU A 73 -13.94 3.67 15.30
C LEU A 73 -13.58 3.75 16.78
N ASP A 74 -13.09 2.65 17.33
CA ASP A 74 -12.47 2.67 18.66
C ASP A 74 -11.06 3.28 18.62
N ASP A 75 -10.50 3.59 19.79
CA ASP A 75 -9.17 4.21 19.88
C ASP A 75 -8.10 3.37 19.20
N ARG A 76 -8.17 2.05 19.35
CA ARG A 76 -7.23 1.13 18.73
C ARG A 76 -7.32 1.13 17.21
N GLN A 77 -8.54 1.11 16.67
CA GLN A 77 -8.74 1.19 15.22
C GLN A 77 -8.21 2.50 14.66
N THR A 78 -8.42 3.60 15.38
CA THR A 78 -7.90 4.92 15.01
C THR A 78 -6.37 4.94 14.97
N GLU A 79 -5.70 4.34 15.98
CA GLU A 79 -4.24 4.21 16.02
C GLU A 79 -3.70 3.34 14.87
N GLU A 80 -4.37 2.23 14.57
CA GLU A 80 -4.00 1.34 13.47
C GLU A 80 -4.18 2.01 12.10
N PHE A 81 -5.23 2.81 11.93
CA PHE A 81 -5.41 3.64 10.73
C PHE A 81 -4.30 4.67 10.58
N LEU A 82 -3.92 5.35 11.67
CA LEU A 82 -2.83 6.32 11.65
C LEU A 82 -1.51 5.65 11.27
N LEU A 83 -1.20 4.52 11.90
CA LEU A 83 0.03 3.77 11.64
C LEU A 83 0.11 3.30 10.18
N THR A 84 -0.96 2.71 9.68
CA THR A 84 -1.00 2.20 8.30
C THR A 84 -0.93 3.35 7.28
N SER A 85 -1.57 4.48 7.57
CA SER A 85 -1.49 5.69 6.74
C SER A 85 -0.06 6.25 6.73
N ALA A 86 0.61 6.26 7.86
CA ALA A 86 2.01 6.69 7.98
C ALA A 86 2.96 5.78 7.19
N GLN A 87 2.76 4.46 7.25
CA GLN A 87 3.49 3.47 6.46
C GLN A 87 3.26 3.65 4.96
N ALA A 88 2.01 3.88 4.54
CA ALA A 88 1.67 4.15 3.15
C ALA A 88 2.32 5.44 2.63
N LEU A 89 2.36 6.50 3.46
CA LEU A 89 3.04 7.75 3.14
C LEU A 89 4.55 7.53 2.97
N LEU A 90 5.18 6.73 3.83
CA LEU A 90 6.60 6.38 3.69
C LEU A 90 6.85 5.59 2.40
N ALA A 91 6.03 4.59 2.10
CA ALA A 91 6.15 3.81 0.87
C ALA A 91 6.04 4.72 -0.37
N PHE A 92 5.07 5.66 -0.39
CA PHE A 92 4.95 6.66 -1.44
C PHE A 92 6.20 7.54 -1.56
N ALA A 93 6.73 8.04 -0.43
CA ALA A 93 7.91 8.90 -0.40
C ALA A 93 9.16 8.18 -0.94
N VAL A 94 9.31 6.89 -0.61
CA VAL A 94 10.41 6.05 -1.10
C VAL A 94 10.32 5.82 -2.61
N LEU A 95 9.11 5.60 -3.13
CA LEU A 95 8.88 5.32 -4.55
C LEU A 95 8.80 6.58 -5.42
N ALA A 96 8.82 7.78 -4.83
CA ALA A 96 8.63 9.05 -5.53
C ALA A 96 9.68 9.32 -6.63
N ASP A 97 10.89 8.78 -6.52
CA ASP A 97 11.95 8.92 -7.53
C ASP A 97 11.97 7.76 -8.55
N ARG A 98 11.00 6.83 -8.46
CA ARG A 98 10.88 5.63 -9.29
C ARG A 98 12.11 4.69 -9.21
N ARG A 99 12.88 4.80 -8.14
CA ARG A 99 13.99 3.91 -7.83
C ARG A 99 13.70 3.22 -6.49
N PHE A 100 13.86 1.92 -6.45
CA PHE A 100 13.68 1.15 -5.24
C PHE A 100 14.92 0.31 -5.00
N GLY A 101 15.75 0.77 -4.09
CA GLY A 101 17.03 0.15 -3.78
C GLY A 101 16.92 -0.86 -2.64
N LEU A 102 17.90 -1.76 -2.57
CA LEU A 102 17.98 -2.78 -1.50
C LEU A 102 18.04 -2.14 -0.10
N TRP A 103 18.72 -1.02 0.04
CA TRP A 103 18.83 -0.29 1.32
C TRP A 103 17.50 0.30 1.76
N GLU A 104 16.70 0.81 0.83
CA GLU A 104 15.36 1.33 1.10
C GLU A 104 14.42 0.19 1.51
N ALA A 105 14.49 -0.94 0.80
CA ALA A 105 13.75 -2.15 1.15
C ALA A 105 14.13 -2.65 2.56
N ALA A 106 15.44 -2.73 2.85
CA ALA A 106 15.93 -3.16 4.15
C ALA A 106 15.54 -2.20 5.28
N ALA A 107 15.53 -0.88 5.03
CA ALA A 107 15.10 0.11 6.01
C ALA A 107 13.61 0.01 6.33
N ILE A 108 12.74 -0.10 5.32
CA ILE A 108 11.30 -0.28 5.52
C ILE A 108 11.02 -1.59 6.24
N PHE A 109 11.65 -2.67 5.80
CA PHE A 109 11.48 -3.98 6.42
C PHE A 109 11.98 -4.00 7.85
N GLY A 110 13.15 -3.38 8.13
CA GLY A 110 13.70 -3.26 9.47
C GLY A 110 12.79 -2.48 10.42
N LEU A 111 12.26 -1.33 9.99
CA LEU A 111 11.29 -0.56 10.76
C LEU A 111 10.05 -1.39 11.09
N PHE A 112 9.54 -2.14 10.11
CA PHE A 112 8.39 -3.00 10.30
C PHE A 112 8.67 -4.12 11.31
N ILE A 113 9.80 -4.84 11.17
CA ILE A 113 10.17 -5.95 12.06
C ILE A 113 10.40 -5.48 13.50
N VAL A 114 11.00 -4.31 13.69
CA VAL A 114 11.24 -3.75 15.05
C VAL A 114 9.93 -3.38 15.73
N GLN A 115 8.97 -2.82 14.98
CA GLN A 115 7.66 -2.47 15.51
C GLN A 115 6.80 -3.69 15.85
N PHE A 116 6.94 -4.76 15.07
CA PHE A 116 6.07 -5.93 15.06
C PHE A 116 5.81 -6.58 16.44
N PRO A 117 6.84 -6.84 17.30
CA PRO A 117 6.63 -7.52 18.56
C PRO A 117 5.99 -6.65 19.67
N PHE A 118 5.78 -5.36 19.42
CA PHE A 118 5.30 -4.43 20.43
C PHE A 118 3.94 -3.79 20.04
N PRO A 119 2.82 -4.49 20.26
CA PRO A 119 1.49 -4.01 19.84
C PRO A 119 0.86 -3.03 20.84
N THR A 120 1.67 -2.20 21.52
CA THR A 120 1.17 -1.21 22.49
C THR A 120 0.84 0.12 21.80
N THR A 121 -0.11 0.88 22.36
CA THR A 121 -0.50 2.22 21.89
C THR A 121 0.68 3.14 21.72
N ASP A 122 1.54 3.23 22.75
CA ASP A 122 2.71 4.13 22.71
C ASP A 122 3.65 3.80 21.55
N VAL A 123 3.91 2.52 21.33
CA VAL A 123 4.78 2.08 20.22
C VAL A 123 4.14 2.40 18.88
N ARG A 124 2.83 2.19 18.70
CA ARG A 124 2.14 2.55 17.46
C ARG A 124 2.23 4.05 17.17
N LEU A 125 2.00 4.90 18.16
CA LEU A 125 2.09 6.35 18.02
C LEU A 125 3.52 6.81 17.71
N VAL A 126 4.51 6.29 18.43
CA VAL A 126 5.92 6.60 18.19
C VAL A 126 6.34 6.20 16.78
N PHE A 127 6.03 4.98 16.36
CA PHE A 127 6.36 4.53 15.00
C PHE A 127 5.59 5.29 13.92
N SER A 128 4.33 5.64 14.15
CA SER A 128 3.57 6.51 13.24
C SER A 128 4.29 7.85 13.05
N ALA A 129 4.73 8.47 14.12
CA ALA A 129 5.50 9.72 14.07
C ALA A 129 6.83 9.52 13.33
N VAL A 130 7.57 8.44 13.59
CA VAL A 130 8.82 8.11 12.90
C VAL A 130 8.58 7.95 11.39
N TYR A 131 7.58 7.17 10.99
CA TYR A 131 7.22 6.96 9.58
C TYR A 131 6.88 8.28 8.90
N ILE A 132 6.08 9.15 9.54
CA ILE A 132 5.70 10.46 9.00
C ILE A 132 6.93 11.37 8.85
N VAL A 133 7.76 11.46 9.87
CA VAL A 133 8.96 12.33 9.84
C VAL A 133 9.93 11.88 8.75
N VAL A 134 10.20 10.58 8.65
CA VAL A 134 11.06 10.02 7.60
C VAL A 134 10.46 10.26 6.22
N ALA A 135 9.15 10.02 6.05
CA ALA A 135 8.45 10.24 4.80
C ALA A 135 8.52 11.71 4.35
N LEU A 136 8.23 12.64 5.26
CA LEU A 136 8.31 14.07 4.97
C LEU A 136 9.73 14.50 4.64
N GLY A 137 10.73 14.01 5.38
CA GLY A 137 12.15 14.24 5.09
C GLY A 137 12.54 13.78 3.68
N LEU A 138 12.11 12.57 3.30
CA LEU A 138 12.33 12.03 1.95
C LEU A 138 11.60 12.83 0.87
N LEU A 139 10.35 13.23 1.09
CA LEU A 139 9.58 14.05 0.14
C LEU A 139 10.23 15.41 -0.07
N VAL A 140 10.72 16.07 1.00
CA VAL A 140 11.44 17.33 0.90
C VAL A 140 12.77 17.14 0.15
N HIS A 141 13.50 16.08 0.46
CA HIS A 141 14.75 15.75 -0.24
C HIS A 141 14.51 15.46 -1.74
N ARG A 142 13.44 14.74 -2.04
CA ARG A 142 13.04 14.31 -3.39
C ARG A 142 12.06 15.26 -4.08
N ARG A 143 11.83 16.46 -3.54
CA ARG A 143 10.84 17.44 -4.06
C ARG A 143 10.94 17.73 -5.55
N ARG A 144 12.12 17.62 -6.14
CA ARG A 144 12.35 17.81 -7.58
C ARG A 144 11.64 16.79 -8.47
N TYR A 145 11.28 15.63 -7.94
CA TYR A 145 10.58 14.57 -8.69
C TYR A 145 9.06 14.72 -8.64
N LEU A 146 8.52 15.42 -7.63
CA LEU A 146 7.08 15.59 -7.43
C LEU A 146 6.36 16.24 -8.60
N PRO A 147 6.88 17.30 -9.27
CA PRO A 147 6.21 17.89 -10.43
C PRO A 147 6.04 16.90 -11.59
N GLY A 148 7.02 16.00 -11.78
CA GLY A 148 6.95 14.96 -12.80
C GLY A 148 5.85 13.92 -12.51
N ILE A 149 5.64 13.57 -11.24
CA ILE A 149 4.57 12.66 -10.82
C ILE A 149 3.21 13.32 -11.07
N ILE A 150 3.03 14.57 -10.62
CA ILE A 150 1.79 15.33 -10.82
C ILE A 150 1.49 15.50 -12.31
N ALA A 151 2.51 15.84 -13.11
CA ALA A 151 2.36 15.97 -14.56
C ALA A 151 2.01 14.65 -15.26
N SER A 152 2.43 13.50 -14.71
CA SER A 152 2.10 12.18 -15.26
C SER A 152 0.64 11.77 -14.97
N ILE A 153 0.06 12.25 -13.89
CA ILE A 153 -1.36 12.02 -13.55
C ILE A 153 -2.28 12.70 -14.56
N GLY A 154 -1.89 13.90 -15.04
CA GLY A 154 -2.67 14.65 -16.04
C GLY A 154 -2.47 14.18 -17.49
N ARG A 155 -1.45 13.42 -17.76
CA ARG A 155 -1.22 12.79 -19.07
C ARG A 155 -1.75 11.37 -19.06
N TRP A 156 -3.01 11.20 -19.42
CA TRP A 156 -3.44 9.93 -19.99
C TRP A 156 -2.63 9.76 -21.28
N GLU A 157 -1.54 9.04 -21.23
CA GLU A 157 -0.93 8.53 -22.46
C GLU A 157 -2.02 7.71 -23.13
N ARG A 158 -2.53 8.24 -24.26
CA ARG A 158 -3.24 7.38 -25.21
C ARG A 158 -2.30 6.21 -25.42
N PRO A 159 -2.78 4.95 -25.33
CA PRO A 159 -1.95 3.81 -25.70
C PRO A 159 -1.32 4.19 -27.03
N ALA A 160 0.00 4.30 -27.05
CA ALA A 160 0.75 4.53 -28.30
C ALA A 160 0.16 3.55 -29.29
N ASP A 161 -0.40 4.09 -30.36
CA ASP A 161 -1.20 3.39 -31.36
C ASP A 161 -0.78 1.94 -31.42
N ALA A 162 -1.68 1.05 -31.03
CA ALA A 162 -1.37 -0.37 -30.91
C ALA A 162 -0.77 -0.77 -32.23
N ASN A 163 0.54 -0.88 -32.27
CA ASN A 163 1.26 -1.27 -33.45
C ASN A 163 0.61 -2.58 -33.87
N PRO A 164 -0.07 -2.64 -35.01
CA PRO A 164 -0.82 -3.84 -35.37
C PRO A 164 0.16 -4.99 -35.26
N VAL A 165 -0.20 -5.99 -34.47
CA VAL A 165 0.63 -7.18 -34.24
C VAL A 165 1.04 -7.68 -35.61
N PRO A 166 2.34 -7.69 -35.97
CA PRO A 166 2.74 -8.19 -37.27
C PRO A 166 2.36 -9.66 -37.34
N GLY A 167 1.36 -9.99 -38.15
CA GLY A 167 0.89 -11.37 -38.31
C GLY A 167 -0.58 -11.64 -37.92
N ALA A 168 -1.41 -10.62 -37.63
CA ALA A 168 -2.85 -10.82 -37.60
C ALA A 168 -3.29 -11.26 -39.02
N ILE A 169 -3.54 -12.58 -39.14
CA ILE A 169 -4.12 -13.19 -40.33
C ILE A 169 -5.52 -12.57 -40.46
N VAL A 170 -5.69 -11.69 -41.45
CA VAL A 170 -7.02 -11.25 -41.86
C VAL A 170 -7.49 -12.38 -42.79
N ASP A 171 -8.29 -13.28 -42.27
CA ASP A 171 -8.99 -14.26 -43.08
C ASP A 171 -10.01 -13.53 -43.97
N PRO A 172 -10.15 -13.94 -45.24
CA PRO A 172 -10.96 -13.29 -46.26
C PRO A 172 -12.47 -13.39 -45.98
#